data_b8d722cc91c69f9698e69c0f4bbb14c9
#
_entry.id   b8d722cc91c69f9698e69c0f4bbb14c9
#
_cell.length_a   1.000
_cell.length_b   1.000
_cell.length_c   1.000
_cell.angle_alpha   90.00
_cell.angle_beta   90.00
_cell.angle_gamma   90.00
#
_symmetry.space_group_name_H-M   'P 1'
#
loop_
_entity.id
_entity.type
_entity.pdbx_description
1 polymer ?
#
loop_
_entity_poly.entity_id
_entity_poly.type
_entity_poly.pdbx_seq_one_letter_code
_entity_poly.pdbx_strand_id
1 'polypeptide(L)'
;MSGLSGRPAAGHRRRLLGHAALSLALLAAAPATESAAQDTTTVSLELRLSGDSTSPTRDPIVRTRNLLADTPWLSTLREGLPVRLAYRLEVWRTRPGWLDALERQVEWAVVVRHEPLLDQFSVVRLFPPNRVQQNRYATPGALAAALGRGYQFQVTPSEAGRYYYTVALTVTTLSDSDLEEFERVLRGELTDNGQGGSNIARRARRLVLRLAGLPTLSLSAESERFEIRPRP
;
A
#
# COMPACT_ATOMS: atom_id res chain seq x y z
N MET A 1 -75.11 30.21 33.65
CA MET A 1 -75.08 31.66 33.69
C MET A 1 -74.26 32.10 32.49
N SER A 2 -74.94 32.45 31.44
CA SER A 2 -75.17 33.80 30.96
C SER A 2 -73.85 34.31 30.32
N GLY A 3 -73.76 34.75 29.13
CA GLY A 3 -74.67 35.14 28.09
C GLY A 3 -73.87 35.78 26.98
N LEU A 4 -74.33 35.63 25.82
CA LEU A 4 -74.70 36.62 24.81
C LEU A 4 -73.54 37.44 24.20
N SER A 5 -73.32 37.32 22.95
CA SER A 5 -74.11 37.91 21.83
C SER A 5 -73.27 39.04 21.18
N GLY A 6 -73.21 38.98 19.83
CA GLY A 6 -72.88 40.16 19.10
C GLY A 6 -72.28 39.95 17.70
N ARG A 7 -73.12 39.58 16.73
CA ARG A 7 -72.99 40.02 15.33
C ARG A 7 -73.75 41.36 15.17
N PRO A 8 -73.59 42.17 14.15
CA PRO A 8 -73.40 41.87 12.72
C PRO A 8 -72.67 42.95 11.85
N ALA A 9 -72.70 42.62 10.60
CA ALA A 9 -72.96 43.46 9.36
C ALA A 9 -71.75 43.97 8.64
N ALA A 10 -71.57 43.48 7.44
CA ALA A 10 -72.06 43.90 6.13
C ALA A 10 -71.20 44.98 5.45
N GLY A 11 -70.73 44.62 4.31
CA GLY A 11 -70.80 45.47 3.16
C GLY A 11 -69.48 45.85 2.50
N HIS A 12 -69.11 45.39 1.43
CA HIS A 12 -69.22 45.99 0.13
C HIS A 12 -68.29 45.34 -0.92
N ARG A 13 -68.91 44.97 -1.98
CA ARG A 13 -68.33 44.55 -3.24
C ARG A 13 -67.41 45.64 -3.79
N ARG A 14 -66.25 45.22 -4.34
CA ARG A 14 -65.76 45.78 -5.63
C ARG A 14 -64.89 44.74 -6.34
N ARG A 15 -65.30 44.43 -7.53
CA ARG A 15 -64.61 43.76 -8.59
C ARG A 15 -63.41 44.57 -9.03
N LEU A 16 -62.35 43.94 -9.42
CA LEU A 16 -61.51 44.30 -10.59
C LEU A 16 -60.49 43.18 -10.80
N LEU A 17 -60.65 42.43 -11.88
CA LEU A 17 -59.74 42.18 -12.99
C LEU A 17 -58.29 41.92 -12.61
N GLY A 18 -57.88 40.66 -12.66
CA GLY A 18 -57.15 40.13 -13.79
C GLY A 18 -55.68 40.55 -13.83
N HIS A 19 -54.81 39.68 -13.42
CA HIS A 19 -53.52 39.52 -14.12
C HIS A 19 -53.04 38.08 -13.82
N ALA A 20 -53.09 37.25 -14.88
CA ALA A 20 -52.44 35.96 -14.94
C ALA A 20 -50.91 36.22 -14.92
N ALA A 21 -50.29 35.97 -13.83
CA ALA A 21 -48.81 35.92 -13.74
C ALA A 21 -48.41 34.48 -13.99
N LEU A 22 -47.95 34.23 -15.20
CA LEU A 22 -47.33 33.01 -15.66
C LEU A 22 -45.98 32.91 -14.95
N SER A 23 -45.92 32.17 -13.83
CA SER A 23 -44.65 31.90 -13.12
C SER A 23 -43.91 30.81 -13.89
N LEU A 24 -43.00 31.22 -14.74
CA LEU A 24 -42.02 30.37 -15.42
C LEU A 24 -41.04 29.86 -14.36
N ALA A 25 -41.22 28.65 -13.86
CA ALA A 25 -40.27 27.97 -13.01
C ALA A 25 -39.03 27.62 -13.83
N LEU A 26 -38.00 28.47 -13.70
CA LEU A 26 -36.68 28.20 -14.26
C LEU A 26 -36.05 27.10 -13.41
N LEU A 27 -36.14 25.86 -13.88
CA LEU A 27 -35.42 24.72 -13.29
C LEU A 27 -33.94 24.94 -13.58
N ALA A 28 -33.21 25.52 -12.63
CA ALA A 28 -31.77 25.61 -12.68
C ALA A 28 -31.22 24.18 -12.53
N ALA A 29 -30.91 23.56 -13.66
CA ALA A 29 -30.07 22.38 -13.68
C ALA A 29 -28.68 22.79 -13.16
N ALA A 30 -28.42 22.52 -11.88
CA ALA A 30 -27.08 22.58 -11.33
C ALA A 30 -26.23 21.53 -12.10
N PRO A 31 -25.10 21.93 -12.71
CA PRO A 31 -24.19 20.94 -13.25
C PRO A 31 -23.73 20.08 -12.06
N ALA A 32 -24.00 18.79 -12.13
CA ALA A 32 -23.35 17.81 -11.27
C ALA A 32 -21.85 17.95 -11.56
N THR A 33 -21.17 18.67 -10.70
CA THR A 33 -19.70 18.60 -10.63
C THR A 33 -19.38 17.16 -10.28
N GLU A 34 -19.10 16.36 -11.32
CA GLU A 34 -18.34 15.13 -11.14
C GLU A 34 -17.08 15.55 -10.38
N SER A 35 -17.08 15.24 -9.08
CA SER A 35 -15.88 15.26 -8.27
C SER A 35 -14.97 14.23 -8.92
N ALA A 36 -14.16 14.68 -9.89
CA ALA A 36 -12.99 13.92 -10.31
C ALA A 36 -12.24 13.65 -9.02
N ALA A 37 -12.36 12.42 -8.51
CA ALA A 37 -11.51 11.93 -7.45
C ALA A 37 -10.10 12.20 -7.95
N GLN A 38 -9.47 13.22 -7.38
CA GLN A 38 -8.04 13.43 -7.53
C GLN A 38 -7.45 12.14 -6.99
N ASP A 39 -7.04 11.25 -7.91
CA ASP A 39 -6.18 10.12 -7.60
C ASP A 39 -4.94 10.74 -6.95
N THR A 40 -4.99 10.81 -5.65
CA THR A 40 -3.86 11.25 -4.84
C THR A 40 -2.78 10.23 -5.11
N THR A 41 -1.75 10.64 -5.82
CA THR A 41 -0.61 9.84 -6.28
C THR A 41 0.26 9.44 -5.07
N THR A 42 -0.37 9.08 -3.97
CA THR A 42 0.29 8.68 -2.73
C THR A 42 0.78 7.25 -2.86
N VAL A 43 2.02 7.03 -2.46
CA VAL A 43 2.57 5.66 -2.36
C VAL A 43 1.70 4.83 -1.43
N SER A 44 1.25 3.68 -1.88
CA SER A 44 0.43 2.78 -1.08
C SER A 44 0.95 1.35 -1.11
N LEU A 45 0.70 0.64 -0.01
CA LEU A 45 1.02 -0.77 0.18
C LEU A 45 -0.29 -1.54 0.29
N GLU A 46 -0.51 -2.46 -0.63
CA GLU A 46 -1.70 -3.33 -0.65
C GLU A 46 -1.33 -4.74 -0.24
N LEU A 47 -2.18 -5.33 0.59
CA LEU A 47 -2.11 -6.73 1.00
C LEU A 47 -3.46 -7.38 0.72
N ARG A 48 -3.47 -8.36 -0.18
CA ARG A 48 -4.67 -9.11 -0.55
C ARG A 48 -4.43 -10.60 -0.33
N LEU A 49 -5.49 -11.34 -0.10
CA LEU A 49 -5.44 -12.79 -0.03
C LEU A 49 -5.71 -13.38 -1.43
N SER A 50 -4.97 -14.43 -1.78
CA SER A 50 -5.25 -15.22 -2.98
C SER A 50 -6.50 -16.09 -2.76
N GLY A 51 -7.21 -16.40 -3.85
CA GLY A 51 -8.43 -17.20 -3.80
C GLY A 51 -9.60 -16.49 -3.13
N ASP A 52 -10.68 -17.22 -2.96
CA ASP A 52 -11.87 -16.79 -2.25
C ASP A 52 -11.92 -17.35 -0.81
N SER A 53 -13.00 -17.08 -0.08
CA SER A 53 -13.18 -17.56 1.31
C SER A 53 -13.29 -19.08 1.44
N THR A 54 -13.51 -19.79 0.34
CA THR A 54 -13.63 -21.25 0.29
C THR A 54 -12.32 -21.92 -0.14
N SER A 55 -11.35 -21.14 -0.63
CA SER A 55 -10.07 -21.66 -1.09
C SER A 55 -9.27 -22.29 0.05
N PRO A 56 -8.67 -23.47 -0.16
CA PRO A 56 -7.82 -24.12 0.85
C PRO A 56 -6.50 -23.39 1.08
N THR A 57 -6.13 -22.49 0.16
CA THR A 57 -4.93 -21.68 0.24
C THR A 57 -5.30 -20.20 0.21
N ARG A 58 -4.80 -19.47 1.20
CA ARG A 58 -5.03 -18.03 1.38
C ARG A 58 -3.70 -17.29 1.40
N ASP A 59 -2.87 -17.53 0.38
CA ASP A 59 -1.56 -16.91 0.30
C ASP A 59 -1.65 -15.39 0.12
N PRO A 60 -0.80 -14.63 0.78
CA PRO A 60 -0.80 -13.17 0.67
C PRO A 60 -0.20 -12.72 -0.66
N ILE A 61 -0.81 -11.70 -1.25
CA ILE A 61 -0.32 -10.97 -2.43
C ILE A 61 -0.03 -9.55 -1.98
N VAL A 62 1.26 -9.19 -1.96
CA VAL A 62 1.75 -7.88 -1.56
C VAL A 62 2.03 -7.04 -2.80
N ARG A 63 1.52 -5.82 -2.86
CA ARG A 63 1.73 -4.90 -3.98
C ARG A 63 2.02 -3.49 -3.48
N THR A 64 3.04 -2.86 -4.04
CA THR A 64 3.32 -1.43 -3.82
C THR A 64 2.83 -0.65 -5.04
N ARG A 65 2.07 0.43 -4.83
CA ARG A 65 1.58 1.30 -5.89
C ARG A 65 2.20 2.68 -5.80
N ASN A 66 2.30 3.33 -6.95
CA ASN A 66 2.67 4.74 -7.09
C ASN A 66 4.04 5.11 -6.49
N LEU A 67 4.95 4.16 -6.31
CA LEU A 67 6.25 4.43 -5.69
C LEU A 67 7.05 5.50 -6.44
N LEU A 68 6.95 5.55 -7.77
CA LEU A 68 7.70 6.48 -8.62
C LEU A 68 6.82 7.61 -9.20
N ALA A 69 5.54 7.66 -8.85
CA ALA A 69 4.64 8.69 -9.33
C ALA A 69 4.73 9.92 -8.43
N ASP A 70 5.18 11.05 -8.99
CA ASP A 70 5.32 12.36 -8.31
C ASP A 70 5.98 12.30 -6.92
N THR A 71 6.92 11.37 -6.77
CA THR A 71 7.63 11.14 -5.52
C THR A 71 9.11 11.52 -5.65
N PRO A 72 9.81 11.78 -4.54
CA PRO A 72 11.24 12.08 -4.56
C PRO A 72 12.10 10.89 -4.99
N TRP A 73 11.55 9.66 -5.05
CA TRP A 73 12.34 8.46 -5.33
C TRP A 73 12.87 8.41 -6.76
N LEU A 74 12.13 8.94 -7.74
CA LEU A 74 12.61 8.98 -9.13
C LEU A 74 13.73 10.00 -9.30
N SER A 75 13.65 11.17 -8.68
CA SER A 75 14.74 12.16 -8.68
C SER A 75 15.97 11.61 -7.97
N THR A 76 15.80 11.01 -6.81
CA THR A 76 16.87 10.34 -6.05
C THR A 76 17.62 9.30 -6.90
N LEU A 77 16.87 8.45 -7.65
CA LEU A 77 17.48 7.47 -8.57
C LEU A 77 18.26 8.14 -9.70
N ARG A 78 17.73 9.23 -10.28
CA ARG A 78 18.41 9.98 -11.35
C ARG A 78 19.67 10.71 -10.86
N GLU A 79 19.70 11.10 -9.61
CA GLU A 79 20.87 11.64 -8.91
C GLU A 79 21.94 10.57 -8.62
N GLY A 80 21.67 9.31 -8.98
CA GLY A 80 22.60 8.19 -8.82
C GLY A 80 22.50 7.46 -7.50
N LEU A 81 21.59 7.87 -6.60
CA LEU A 81 21.43 7.21 -5.31
C LEU A 81 20.53 5.98 -5.46
N PRO A 82 21.00 4.79 -5.07
CA PRO A 82 20.17 3.58 -5.08
C PRO A 82 19.06 3.65 -4.05
N VAL A 83 17.90 3.11 -4.40
CA VAL A 83 16.74 3.02 -3.52
C VAL A 83 16.48 1.57 -3.15
N ARG A 84 16.37 1.31 -1.85
CA ARG A 84 16.05 -0.01 -1.30
C ARG A 84 14.62 -0.02 -0.76
N LEU A 85 13.87 -1.04 -1.17
CA LEU A 85 12.58 -1.41 -0.62
C LEU A 85 12.78 -2.68 0.21
N ALA A 86 12.62 -2.57 1.51
CA ALA A 86 12.70 -3.71 2.43
C ALA A 86 11.29 -4.08 2.90
N TYR A 87 10.90 -5.30 2.63
CA TYR A 87 9.58 -5.84 2.99
C TYR A 87 9.72 -6.86 4.11
N ARG A 88 8.74 -6.86 5.02
CA ARG A 88 8.56 -7.88 6.05
C ARG A 88 7.10 -8.30 6.06
N LEU A 89 6.85 -9.57 5.76
CA LEU A 89 5.54 -10.19 5.83
C LEU A 89 5.51 -11.11 7.05
N GLU A 90 4.47 -10.99 7.86
CA GLU A 90 4.28 -11.75 9.09
C GLU A 90 2.94 -12.49 9.04
N VAL A 91 2.93 -13.70 9.54
CA VAL A 91 1.75 -14.57 9.68
C VAL A 91 1.39 -14.62 11.15
N TRP A 92 0.22 -14.15 11.51
CA TRP A 92 -0.26 -14.06 12.87
C TRP A 92 -1.44 -14.99 13.12
N ARG A 93 -1.41 -15.73 14.21
CA ARG A 93 -2.51 -16.56 14.70
C ARG A 93 -3.27 -15.84 15.80
N THR A 94 -4.56 -15.65 15.59
CA THR A 94 -5.44 -15.05 16.59
C THR A 94 -5.71 -16.04 17.72
N ARG A 95 -5.53 -15.61 18.97
CA ARG A 95 -5.77 -16.41 20.18
C ARG A 95 -6.81 -15.72 21.05
N PRO A 96 -8.05 -16.26 21.16
CA PRO A 96 -9.07 -15.67 22.01
C PRO A 96 -8.60 -15.55 23.47
N GLY A 97 -8.67 -14.33 24.03
CA GLY A 97 -8.26 -14.07 25.43
C GLY A 97 -6.75 -13.97 25.68
N TRP A 98 -5.92 -14.07 24.65
CA TRP A 98 -4.45 -13.96 24.71
C TRP A 98 -3.92 -13.04 23.61
N LEU A 99 -2.65 -12.70 23.70
CA LEU A 99 -1.95 -12.00 22.63
C LEU A 99 -1.84 -12.91 21.39
N ASP A 100 -2.02 -12.33 20.21
CA ASP A 100 -1.84 -13.03 18.96
C ASP A 100 -0.38 -13.54 18.85
N ALA A 101 -0.22 -14.69 18.20
CA ALA A 101 1.08 -15.33 18.07
C ALA A 101 1.65 -15.15 16.67
N LEU A 102 2.91 -14.74 16.60
CA LEU A 102 3.68 -14.75 15.36
C LEU A 102 4.06 -16.20 15.02
N GLU A 103 3.53 -16.71 13.90
CA GLU A 103 3.79 -18.08 13.42
C GLU A 103 4.96 -18.13 12.43
N ARG A 104 5.05 -17.14 11.55
CA ARG A 104 6.05 -17.10 10.48
C ARG A 104 6.36 -15.67 10.08
N GLN A 105 7.59 -15.48 9.62
CA GLN A 105 8.05 -14.22 9.04
C GLN A 105 8.82 -14.48 7.75
N VAL A 106 8.58 -13.66 6.73
CA VAL A 106 9.30 -13.69 5.45
C VAL A 106 9.78 -12.28 5.14
N GLU A 107 11.06 -12.16 4.86
CA GLU A 107 11.68 -10.89 4.48
C GLU A 107 12.25 -10.98 3.06
N TRP A 108 12.06 -9.92 2.28
CA TRP A 108 12.70 -9.76 0.98
C TRP A 108 13.02 -8.30 0.74
N ALA A 109 13.92 -8.06 -0.20
CA ALA A 109 14.30 -6.71 -0.56
C ALA A 109 14.38 -6.52 -2.07
N VAL A 110 14.13 -5.29 -2.49
CA VAL A 110 14.31 -4.85 -3.86
C VAL A 110 15.24 -3.64 -3.84
N VAL A 111 16.31 -3.68 -4.62
CA VAL A 111 17.23 -2.55 -4.78
C VAL A 111 17.11 -2.05 -6.21
N VAL A 112 16.89 -0.76 -6.36
CA VAL A 112 16.77 -0.07 -7.63
C VAL A 112 17.96 0.87 -7.76
N ARG A 113 18.61 0.88 -8.92
CA ARG A 113 19.70 1.80 -9.25
C ARG A 113 19.51 2.33 -10.68
N HIS A 114 19.79 3.59 -10.89
CA HIS A 114 19.95 4.16 -12.23
C HIS A 114 21.39 3.94 -12.70
N GLU A 115 21.55 3.52 -13.94
CA GLU A 115 22.82 3.34 -14.64
C GLU A 115 22.99 4.47 -15.70
N PRO A 116 23.62 5.61 -15.35
CA PRO A 116 23.60 6.79 -16.23
C PRO A 116 24.24 6.56 -17.60
N LEU A 117 25.29 5.74 -17.69
CA LEU A 117 25.96 5.46 -18.94
C LEU A 117 25.10 4.72 -19.96
N LEU A 118 24.15 3.95 -19.50
CA LEU A 118 23.24 3.17 -20.33
C LEU A 118 21.83 3.77 -20.35
N ASP A 119 21.61 4.84 -19.58
CA ASP A 119 20.31 5.48 -19.35
C ASP A 119 19.20 4.46 -19.04
N GLN A 120 19.46 3.55 -18.11
CA GLN A 120 18.53 2.51 -17.72
C GLN A 120 18.53 2.28 -16.21
N PHE A 121 17.50 1.62 -15.74
CA PHE A 121 17.34 1.25 -14.33
C PHE A 121 17.61 -0.24 -14.13
N SER A 122 18.49 -0.59 -13.20
CA SER A 122 18.66 -1.96 -12.76
C SER A 122 17.85 -2.21 -11.49
N VAL A 123 17.22 -3.36 -11.44
CA VAL A 123 16.41 -3.82 -10.29
C VAL A 123 16.91 -5.19 -9.86
N VAL A 124 17.40 -5.26 -8.63
CA VAL A 124 17.83 -6.50 -7.99
C VAL A 124 16.82 -6.87 -6.92
N ARG A 125 16.25 -8.08 -7.01
CA ARG A 125 15.33 -8.63 -6.03
C ARG A 125 16.01 -9.76 -5.27
N LEU A 126 15.95 -9.67 -3.95
CA LEU A 126 16.53 -10.64 -3.02
C LEU A 126 15.38 -11.35 -2.31
N PHE A 127 15.19 -12.64 -2.61
CA PHE A 127 14.18 -13.47 -1.99
C PHE A 127 14.81 -14.55 -1.09
N PRO A 128 14.14 -14.96 0.01
CA PRO A 128 14.59 -16.09 0.78
C PRO A 128 14.47 -17.41 -0.06
N PRO A 129 15.31 -18.44 0.20
CA PRO A 129 16.40 -18.42 1.16
C PRO A 129 17.63 -17.63 0.67
N ASN A 130 17.93 -17.50 -0.62
CA ASN A 130 19.06 -16.74 -1.18
C ASN A 130 18.89 -16.57 -2.71
N ARG A 131 17.67 -16.42 -3.17
CA ARG A 131 17.40 -16.27 -4.60
C ARG A 131 17.52 -14.80 -5.00
N VAL A 132 18.44 -14.54 -5.94
CA VAL A 132 18.66 -13.20 -6.52
C VAL A 132 18.07 -13.17 -7.93
N GLN A 133 17.34 -12.13 -8.26
CA GLN A 133 16.83 -11.85 -9.60
C GLN A 133 17.22 -10.44 -10.00
N GLN A 134 17.86 -10.27 -11.15
CA GLN A 134 18.23 -8.98 -11.70
C GLN A 134 17.53 -8.73 -13.03
N ASN A 135 16.96 -7.54 -13.18
CA ASN A 135 16.30 -7.11 -14.42
C ASN A 135 16.70 -5.66 -14.71
N ARG A 136 16.63 -5.26 -15.97
CA ARG A 136 16.89 -3.89 -16.44
C ARG A 136 15.66 -3.32 -17.13
N TYR A 137 15.45 -2.03 -16.98
CA TYR A 137 14.31 -1.31 -17.53
C TYR A 137 14.79 0.01 -18.14
N ALA A 138 14.45 0.23 -19.42
CA ALA A 138 14.90 1.40 -20.16
C ALA A 138 14.13 2.69 -19.82
N THR A 139 12.93 2.56 -19.19
CA THR A 139 12.10 3.74 -18.94
C THR A 139 11.56 3.74 -17.50
N PRO A 140 11.30 4.93 -16.92
CA PRO A 140 10.65 5.04 -15.62
C PRO A 140 9.28 4.35 -15.56
N GLY A 141 8.51 4.40 -16.67
CA GLY A 141 7.20 3.73 -16.74
C GLY A 141 7.32 2.20 -16.68
N ALA A 142 8.29 1.61 -17.39
CA ALA A 142 8.54 0.17 -17.31
C ALA A 142 9.04 -0.24 -15.92
N LEU A 143 9.88 0.58 -15.28
CA LEU A 143 10.32 0.40 -13.90
C LEU A 143 9.13 0.45 -12.94
N ALA A 144 8.27 1.48 -13.03
CA ALA A 144 7.08 1.64 -12.19
C ALA A 144 6.16 0.43 -12.31
N ALA A 145 5.89 -0.04 -13.54
CA ALA A 145 5.09 -1.24 -13.78
C ALA A 145 5.73 -2.49 -13.16
N ALA A 146 7.05 -2.61 -13.20
CA ALA A 146 7.77 -3.75 -12.63
C ALA A 146 7.78 -3.74 -11.09
N LEU A 147 7.86 -2.57 -10.45
CA LEU A 147 7.78 -2.40 -9.00
C LEU A 147 6.35 -2.58 -8.48
N GLY A 148 5.35 -2.22 -9.30
CA GLY A 148 3.93 -2.42 -8.99
C GLY A 148 3.43 -3.86 -9.13
N ARG A 149 4.27 -4.82 -9.55
CA ARG A 149 3.89 -6.23 -9.60
C ARG A 149 3.71 -6.80 -8.20
N GLY A 150 2.70 -7.67 -8.05
CA GLY A 150 2.43 -8.34 -6.78
C GLY A 150 3.49 -9.41 -6.49
N TYR A 151 3.88 -9.50 -5.22
CA TYR A 151 4.67 -10.60 -4.67
C TYR A 151 3.73 -11.57 -3.96
N GLN A 152 3.77 -12.83 -4.35
CA GLN A 152 3.00 -13.88 -3.71
C GLN A 152 3.95 -14.89 -3.06
N PHE A 153 3.68 -15.23 -1.79
CA PHE A 153 4.45 -16.20 -1.02
C PHE A 153 3.53 -17.32 -0.56
N GLN A 154 4.01 -18.56 -0.68
CA GLN A 154 3.32 -19.75 -0.17
C GLN A 154 3.58 -19.86 1.33
N VAL A 155 2.79 -19.15 2.11
CA VAL A 155 2.93 -19.07 3.57
C VAL A 155 1.64 -19.37 4.31
N THR A 156 0.62 -19.88 3.60
CA THR A 156 -0.63 -20.31 4.22
C THR A 156 -0.33 -21.29 5.34
N PRO A 157 -0.82 -21.05 6.58
CA PRO A 157 -0.65 -21.97 7.69
C PRO A 157 -1.28 -23.32 7.39
N SER A 158 -0.66 -24.40 7.88
CA SER A 158 -1.18 -25.77 7.75
C SER A 158 -2.07 -26.18 8.91
N GLU A 159 -1.94 -25.56 10.06
CA GLU A 159 -2.75 -25.84 11.25
C GLU A 159 -4.09 -25.12 11.18
N ALA A 160 -5.12 -25.79 11.71
CA ALA A 160 -6.43 -25.18 11.86
C ALA A 160 -6.39 -24.00 12.84
N GLY A 161 -7.06 -22.92 12.48
CA GLY A 161 -7.05 -21.72 13.30
C GLY A 161 -7.47 -20.47 12.55
N ARG A 162 -7.51 -19.36 13.27
CA ARG A 162 -7.82 -18.04 12.73
C ARG A 162 -6.54 -17.23 12.57
N TYR A 163 -6.34 -16.68 11.39
CA TYR A 163 -5.09 -16.02 11.00
C TYR A 163 -5.34 -14.68 10.33
N TYR A 164 -4.29 -13.88 10.26
CA TYR A 164 -4.18 -12.71 9.41
C TYR A 164 -2.71 -12.48 9.06
N TYR A 165 -2.48 -11.68 8.05
CA TYR A 165 -1.14 -11.27 7.64
C TYR A 165 -0.94 -9.80 7.92
N THR A 166 0.28 -9.42 8.28
CA THR A 166 0.73 -8.04 8.25
C THR A 166 1.92 -7.92 7.32
N VAL A 167 2.03 -6.79 6.64
CA VAL A 167 3.20 -6.47 5.84
C VAL A 167 3.68 -5.07 6.17
N ALA A 168 4.99 -4.94 6.36
CA ALA A 168 5.67 -3.66 6.49
C ALA A 168 6.61 -3.47 5.30
N LEU A 169 6.63 -2.25 4.76
CA LEU A 169 7.56 -1.79 3.74
C LEU A 169 8.33 -0.60 4.29
N THR A 170 9.65 -0.66 4.19
CA THR A 170 10.54 0.48 4.43
C THR A 170 11.28 0.80 3.13
N VAL A 171 11.16 2.02 2.65
CA VAL A 171 11.89 2.54 1.48
C VAL A 171 12.96 3.49 1.98
N THR A 172 14.20 3.25 1.58
CA THR A 172 15.37 4.06 1.97
C THR A 172 16.30 4.24 0.78
N THR A 173 17.09 5.29 0.80
CA THR A 173 18.27 5.39 -0.06
C THR A 173 19.42 4.60 0.55
N LEU A 174 20.32 4.08 -0.29
CA LEU A 174 21.55 3.42 0.15
C LEU A 174 22.71 4.41 0.03
N SER A 175 23.61 4.39 1.02
CA SER A 175 24.88 5.07 0.92
C SER A 175 25.90 4.23 0.10
N ASP A 176 27.02 4.84 -0.30
CA ASP A 176 28.06 4.12 -1.04
C ASP A 176 28.58 2.91 -0.27
N SER A 177 28.78 3.04 1.06
CA SER A 177 29.21 1.92 1.90
C SER A 177 28.20 0.78 1.98
N ASP A 178 26.90 1.11 1.92
CA ASP A 178 25.82 0.13 1.90
C ASP A 178 25.74 -0.58 0.55
N LEU A 179 26.04 0.17 -0.52
CA LEU A 179 26.10 -0.36 -1.87
C LEU A 179 27.28 -1.32 -2.04
N GLU A 180 28.47 -1.00 -1.52
CA GLU A 180 29.63 -1.89 -1.53
C GLU A 180 29.37 -3.19 -0.75
N GLU A 181 28.70 -3.11 0.42
CA GLU A 181 28.31 -4.29 1.17
C GLU A 181 27.29 -5.14 0.40
N PHE A 182 26.33 -4.49 -0.25
CA PHE A 182 25.36 -5.14 -1.11
C PHE A 182 26.01 -5.83 -2.32
N GLU A 183 26.97 -5.18 -2.99
CA GLU A 183 27.71 -5.78 -4.11
C GLU A 183 28.56 -6.98 -3.67
N ARG A 184 29.16 -6.96 -2.48
CA ARG A 184 29.85 -8.12 -1.91
C ARG A 184 28.93 -9.30 -1.68
N VAL A 185 27.70 -9.05 -1.24
CA VAL A 185 26.66 -10.10 -1.13
C VAL A 185 26.33 -10.68 -2.51
N LEU A 186 26.19 -9.85 -3.53
CA LEU A 186 25.87 -10.30 -4.90
C LEU A 186 27.00 -11.12 -5.52
N ARG A 187 28.27 -10.78 -5.23
CA ARG A 187 29.44 -11.54 -5.71
C ARG A 187 29.66 -12.85 -4.96
N GLY A 188 28.83 -13.14 -3.96
CA GLY A 188 28.97 -14.37 -3.15
C GLY A 188 30.17 -14.35 -2.20
N GLU A 189 30.84 -13.19 -2.00
CA GLU A 189 31.99 -13.03 -1.14
C GLU A 189 31.67 -13.10 0.36
N LEU A 190 30.40 -13.02 0.71
CA LEU A 190 29.90 -13.28 2.05
C LEU A 190 29.39 -14.72 2.17
N THR A 191 30.27 -15.67 1.80
CA THR A 191 30.01 -17.08 2.06
C THR A 191 29.96 -17.28 3.57
N ASP A 192 28.82 -17.69 4.03
CA ASP A 192 28.48 -17.92 5.42
C ASP A 192 29.38 -18.99 6.01
N ASN A 193 30.25 -18.64 6.93
CA ASN A 193 30.88 -19.59 7.82
C ASN A 193 29.83 -20.05 8.85
N GLY A 194 28.82 -20.82 8.38
CA GLY A 194 28.05 -21.78 9.17
C GLY A 194 27.17 -21.27 10.32
N GLN A 195 26.97 -19.95 10.49
CA GLN A 195 26.08 -19.43 11.53
C GLN A 195 25.07 -18.39 11.00
N GLY A 196 24.19 -18.90 10.21
CA GLY A 196 22.80 -18.59 10.04
C GLY A 196 22.31 -17.19 9.80
N GLY A 197 21.20 -17.19 9.13
CA GLY A 197 20.32 -16.07 8.77
C GLY A 197 20.08 -14.96 9.80
N SER A 198 20.42 -15.14 11.07
CA SER A 198 20.32 -14.13 12.13
C SER A 198 21.33 -12.98 11.99
N ASN A 199 22.46 -13.19 11.28
CA ASN A 199 23.50 -12.17 11.14
C ASN A 199 23.19 -11.20 9.99
N ILE A 200 22.55 -11.68 8.92
CA ILE A 200 22.11 -10.82 7.80
C ILE A 200 21.02 -9.87 8.29
N ALA A 201 20.06 -10.38 9.04
CA ALA A 201 18.99 -9.56 9.62
C ALA A 201 19.53 -8.53 10.63
N ARG A 202 20.52 -8.90 11.48
CA ARG A 202 21.15 -7.99 12.43
C ARG A 202 22.03 -6.93 11.75
N ARG A 203 22.71 -7.26 10.65
CA ARG A 203 23.49 -6.30 9.86
C ARG A 203 22.58 -5.35 9.09
N ALA A 204 21.51 -5.85 8.46
CA ALA A 204 20.49 -5.02 7.86
C ALA A 204 19.85 -4.05 8.86
N ARG A 205 19.64 -4.50 10.11
CA ARG A 205 19.12 -3.65 11.19
C ARG A 205 20.08 -2.55 11.63
N ARG A 206 21.39 -2.81 11.63
CA ARG A 206 22.42 -1.79 11.89
C ARG A 206 22.56 -0.78 10.77
N LEU A 207 22.35 -1.20 9.52
CA LEU A 207 22.33 -0.32 8.36
C LEU A 207 21.20 0.73 8.45
N VAL A 208 20.02 0.29 8.85
CA VAL A 208 18.85 1.18 9.04
C VAL A 208 19.11 2.28 10.08
N LEU A 209 19.93 2.01 11.10
CA LEU A 209 20.23 2.99 12.15
C LEU A 209 21.26 4.06 11.72
N ARG A 210 22.01 3.87 10.64
CA ARG A 210 23.02 4.83 10.13
C ARG A 210 22.46 5.84 9.14
N LEU A 211 21.24 5.62 8.62
CA LEU A 211 20.61 6.44 7.58
C LEU A 211 19.83 7.65 8.14
N ALA A 212 20.18 8.14 9.33
CA ALA A 212 19.58 9.34 9.89
C ALA A 212 19.88 10.55 8.99
N GLY A 213 18.85 10.97 8.22
CA GLY A 213 18.91 12.17 7.38
C GLY A 213 18.52 11.97 5.91
N LEU A 214 18.45 10.73 5.41
CA LEU A 214 17.99 10.46 4.06
C LEU A 214 16.46 10.22 4.02
N PRO A 215 15.81 10.50 2.87
CA PRO A 215 14.38 10.23 2.73
C PRO A 215 14.06 8.78 3.13
N THR A 216 13.09 8.62 4.02
CA THR A 216 12.62 7.31 4.47
C THR A 216 11.10 7.29 4.41
N LEU A 217 10.54 6.24 3.83
CA LEU A 217 9.10 6.01 3.82
C LEU A 217 8.83 4.66 4.49
N SER A 218 7.92 4.64 5.45
CA SER A 218 7.45 3.41 6.08
C SER A 218 5.96 3.26 5.89
N LEU A 219 5.53 2.11 5.38
CA LEU A 219 4.14 1.76 5.17
C LEU A 219 3.86 0.40 5.80
N SER A 220 2.62 0.20 6.22
CA SER A 220 2.14 -1.09 6.69
C SER A 220 0.74 -1.37 6.16
N ALA A 221 0.42 -2.65 6.00
CA ALA A 221 -0.91 -3.12 5.65
C ALA A 221 -1.21 -4.42 6.39
N GLU A 222 -2.49 -4.63 6.71
CA GLU A 222 -3.02 -5.83 7.33
C GLU A 222 -4.08 -6.45 6.43
N SER A 223 -4.15 -7.78 6.38
CA SER A 223 -5.18 -8.51 5.66
C SER A 223 -6.46 -8.62 6.48
N GLU A 224 -7.55 -8.97 5.83
CA GLU A 224 -8.70 -9.54 6.52
C GLU A 224 -8.30 -10.79 7.31
N ARG A 225 -9.03 -11.09 8.39
CA ARG A 225 -8.86 -12.34 9.13
C ARG A 225 -9.52 -13.47 8.36
N PHE A 226 -8.83 -14.63 8.31
CA PHE A 226 -9.32 -15.83 7.63
C PHE A 226 -9.17 -17.06 8.50
N GLU A 227 -9.89 -18.12 8.17
CA GLU A 227 -9.89 -19.35 8.92
C GLU A 227 -9.32 -20.49 8.08
N ILE A 228 -8.39 -21.23 8.65
CA ILE A 228 -7.90 -22.50 8.11
C ILE A 228 -8.64 -23.62 8.83
N ARG A 229 -9.36 -24.43 8.06
CA ARG A 229 -10.08 -25.60 8.58
C ARG A 229 -9.17 -26.82 8.67
N PRO A 230 -9.42 -27.73 9.62
CA PRO A 230 -8.69 -29.00 9.64
C PRO A 230 -8.87 -29.70 8.30
N ARG A 231 -7.77 -30.25 7.77
CA ARG A 231 -7.86 -31.13 6.61
C ARG A 231 -8.45 -32.47 7.08
N PRO A 232 -9.50 -33.01 6.42
CA PRO A 232 -10.12 -34.29 6.78
C PRO A 232 -9.13 -35.46 6.71
#